data_bfee936d7830fe7f48f1c76d05a964f5
#
_entry.id   bfee936d7830fe7f48f1c76d05a964f5
#
_cell.length_a   1.000
_cell.length_b   1.000
_cell.length_c   1.000
_cell.angle_alpha   90.00
_cell.angle_beta   90.00
_cell.angle_gamma   90.00
#
_symmetry.space_group_name_H-M   'P 1'
#
loop_
_entity.id
_entity.type
_entity.pdbx_description
1 polymer ?
#
loop_
_entity_poly.entity_id
_entity_poly.type
_entity_poly.pdbx_seq_one_letter_code
_entity_poly.pdbx_strand_id
1 'polypeptide(L)'
;MLTHIGTNTIETERLILRRFEYSDNASMRKNWIADKKIQSLYREPVYTTESEVKDLLDKYIGSYEKEDYYRWAVIDKLSGECIGQIAFYLVDSKNNFAEIEYCIGSNFQCKGLATEATKAIIAYGFEKIKFHKVQICTMTINSASKRVIEKCGFTYEGTLRD
;
A
#
# COMPACT_ATOMS: atom_id res chain seq x y z
N MET A 1 -8.76 1.41 -22.60
CA MET A 1 -9.16 2.60 -21.80
C MET A 1 -9.30 2.19 -20.35
N LEU A 2 -8.76 2.98 -19.42
CA LEU A 2 -8.89 2.71 -17.99
C LEU A 2 -10.31 3.01 -17.49
N THR A 3 -10.75 2.23 -16.51
CA THR A 3 -12.01 2.44 -15.79
C THR A 3 -11.68 2.81 -14.36
N HIS A 4 -11.67 4.10 -14.04
CA HIS A 4 -11.44 4.57 -12.68
C HIS A 4 -12.72 4.45 -11.85
N ILE A 5 -12.60 3.77 -10.73
CA ILE A 5 -13.72 3.47 -9.81
C ILE A 5 -13.42 3.83 -8.35
N GLY A 6 -12.28 4.47 -8.11
CA GLY A 6 -11.84 4.84 -6.77
C GLY A 6 -11.42 3.65 -5.91
N THR A 7 -11.12 3.96 -4.65
CA THR A 7 -10.73 2.96 -3.65
C THR A 7 -11.98 2.29 -3.09
N ASN A 8 -12.23 1.04 -3.49
CA ASN A 8 -13.31 0.22 -2.95
C ASN A 8 -12.75 -0.87 -2.04
N THR A 9 -13.53 -1.34 -1.10
CA THR A 9 -13.14 -2.38 -0.16
C THR A 9 -12.87 -3.70 -0.88
N ILE A 10 -11.73 -4.32 -0.56
CA ILE A 10 -11.33 -5.64 -1.04
C ILE A 10 -11.17 -6.54 0.18
N GLU A 11 -11.81 -7.68 0.18
CA GLU A 11 -11.66 -8.67 1.23
C GLU A 11 -10.82 -9.84 0.73
N THR A 12 -9.86 -10.28 1.53
CA THR A 12 -9.05 -11.47 1.28
C THR A 12 -9.25 -12.46 2.41
N GLU A 13 -8.53 -13.58 2.40
CA GLU A 13 -8.65 -14.59 3.45
C GLU A 13 -8.37 -14.03 4.84
N ARG A 14 -7.30 -13.24 5.00
CA ARG A 14 -6.84 -12.73 6.30
C ARG A 14 -6.94 -11.22 6.46
N LEU A 15 -7.25 -10.49 5.39
CA LEU A 15 -7.20 -9.04 5.36
C LEU A 15 -8.50 -8.42 4.88
N ILE A 16 -8.73 -7.19 5.32
CA ILE A 16 -9.67 -6.24 4.71
C ILE A 16 -8.85 -5.04 4.24
N LEU A 17 -8.92 -4.75 2.95
CA LEU A 17 -8.33 -3.56 2.35
C LEU A 17 -9.47 -2.56 2.16
N ARG A 18 -9.44 -1.46 2.90
CA ARG A 18 -10.49 -0.44 2.87
C ARG A 18 -9.91 0.97 2.87
N ARG A 19 -10.74 1.95 2.67
CA ARG A 19 -10.33 3.35 2.84
C ARG A 19 -9.86 3.60 4.26
N PHE A 20 -8.86 4.48 4.42
CA PHE A 20 -8.45 4.95 5.73
C PHE A 20 -9.58 5.72 6.41
N GLU A 21 -9.62 5.63 7.73
CA GLU A 21 -10.52 6.34 8.62
C GLU A 21 -9.70 7.07 9.69
N TYR A 22 -10.25 8.12 10.29
CA TYR A 22 -9.57 8.83 11.38
C TYR A 22 -9.30 7.93 12.59
N SER A 23 -10.16 6.94 12.83
CA SER A 23 -9.98 5.94 13.87
C SER A 23 -8.76 5.04 13.69
N ASP A 24 -8.12 5.04 12.53
CA ASP A 24 -6.91 4.26 12.26
C ASP A 24 -5.65 4.88 12.90
N ASN A 25 -5.72 6.13 13.36
CA ASN A 25 -4.58 6.91 13.87
C ASN A 25 -3.72 6.15 14.90
N ALA A 26 -4.34 5.60 15.94
CA ALA A 26 -3.63 4.89 17.01
C ALA A 26 -2.93 3.61 16.49
N SER A 27 -3.61 2.81 15.66
CA SER A 27 -3.02 1.61 15.06
C SER A 27 -1.85 1.95 14.13
N MET A 28 -1.97 3.02 13.36
CA MET A 28 -0.91 3.50 12.47
C MET A 28 0.35 3.84 13.26
N ARG A 29 0.23 4.62 14.33
CA ARG A 29 1.35 4.99 15.20
C ARG A 29 1.96 3.78 15.91
N LYS A 30 1.12 2.86 16.37
CA LYS A 30 1.55 1.63 17.03
C LYS A 30 2.33 0.72 16.10
N ASN A 31 1.87 0.56 14.85
CA ASN A 31 2.32 -0.53 14.00
C ASN A 31 3.42 -0.18 13.00
N TRP A 32 3.46 1.04 12.43
CA TRP A 32 4.53 1.34 11.47
C TRP A 32 4.94 2.81 11.37
N ILE A 33 4.01 3.76 11.45
CA ILE A 33 4.27 5.13 10.97
C ILE A 33 5.18 5.94 11.91
N ALA A 34 5.31 5.50 13.15
CA ALA A 34 6.24 6.05 14.14
C ALA A 34 7.58 5.28 14.20
N ASP A 35 7.72 4.21 13.43
CA ASP A 35 8.92 3.38 13.41
C ASP A 35 9.92 3.92 12.38
N LYS A 36 11.02 4.50 12.89
CA LYS A 36 12.08 5.08 12.05
C LYS A 36 12.71 4.05 11.09
N LYS A 37 12.86 2.81 11.52
CA LYS A 37 13.46 1.75 10.71
C LYS A 37 12.57 1.41 9.51
N ILE A 38 11.28 1.29 9.75
CA ILE A 38 10.30 1.02 8.68
C ILE A 38 10.23 2.21 7.73
N GLN A 39 10.00 3.41 8.25
CA GLN A 39 9.82 4.61 7.42
C GLN A 39 11.03 4.92 6.55
N SER A 40 12.25 4.67 7.05
CA SER A 40 13.47 4.88 6.27
C SER A 40 13.58 3.99 5.03
N LEU A 41 13.04 2.77 5.08
CA LEU A 41 13.02 1.85 3.93
C LEU A 41 12.11 2.35 2.79
N TYR A 42 11.17 3.20 3.10
CA TYR A 42 10.24 3.79 2.15
C TYR A 42 10.50 5.26 1.87
N ARG A 43 11.60 5.82 2.43
CA ARG A 43 11.96 7.24 2.32
C ARG A 43 10.85 8.16 2.82
N GLU A 44 10.10 7.71 3.82
CA GLU A 44 9.00 8.44 4.42
C GLU A 44 9.42 9.09 5.75
N PRO A 45 8.84 10.24 6.10
CA PRO A 45 9.05 10.84 7.41
C PRO A 45 8.44 9.99 8.52
N VAL A 46 8.97 10.15 9.74
CA VAL A 46 8.42 9.52 10.93
C VAL A 46 7.33 10.41 11.51
N TYR A 47 6.16 9.84 11.77
CA TYR A 47 5.02 10.53 12.37
C TYR A 47 4.79 9.94 13.77
N THR A 48 5.05 10.72 14.83
CA THR A 48 5.00 10.24 16.20
C THR A 48 3.78 10.72 16.98
N THR A 49 3.19 11.84 16.58
CA THR A 49 2.07 12.45 17.28
C THR A 49 0.72 12.17 16.59
N GLU A 50 -0.34 12.18 17.39
CA GLU A 50 -1.70 12.06 16.87
C GLU A 50 -2.03 13.16 15.86
N SER A 51 -1.57 14.39 16.10
CA SER A 51 -1.78 15.54 15.22
C SER A 51 -1.11 15.35 13.85
N GLU A 52 0.15 14.88 13.83
CA GLU A 52 0.85 14.62 12.58
C GLU A 52 0.16 13.55 11.75
N VAL A 53 -0.29 12.47 12.38
CA VAL A 53 -1.00 11.38 11.70
C VAL A 53 -2.39 11.85 11.24
N LYS A 54 -3.07 12.69 12.04
CA LYS A 54 -4.34 13.28 11.61
C LYS A 54 -4.18 14.11 10.34
N ASP A 55 -3.13 14.91 10.24
CA ASP A 55 -2.86 15.72 9.05
C ASP A 55 -2.63 14.83 7.81
N LEU A 56 -1.94 13.71 7.99
CA LEU A 56 -1.76 12.72 6.92
C LEU A 56 -3.09 12.07 6.53
N LEU A 57 -3.91 11.70 7.50
CA LEU A 57 -5.24 11.13 7.27
C LEU A 57 -6.17 12.12 6.58
N ASP A 58 -6.08 13.41 6.89
CA ASP A 58 -6.83 14.45 6.17
C ASP A 58 -6.53 14.43 4.67
N LYS A 59 -5.26 14.23 4.29
CA LYS A 59 -4.85 14.12 2.89
C LYS A 59 -5.39 12.86 2.22
N TYR A 60 -5.27 11.70 2.89
CA TYR A 60 -5.78 10.43 2.36
C TYR A 60 -7.29 10.46 2.17
N ILE A 61 -8.01 10.86 3.22
CA ILE A 61 -9.48 10.86 3.23
C ILE A 61 -10.03 11.89 2.24
N GLY A 62 -9.43 13.09 2.18
CA GLY A 62 -9.80 14.12 1.20
C GLY A 62 -9.56 13.69 -0.25
N SER A 63 -8.57 12.83 -0.49
CA SER A 63 -8.26 12.35 -1.83
C SER A 63 -9.23 11.29 -2.36
N TYR A 64 -10.02 10.66 -1.49
CA TYR A 64 -10.98 9.62 -1.92
C TYR A 64 -12.15 10.15 -2.78
N GLU A 65 -12.32 11.45 -2.86
CA GLU A 65 -13.26 12.05 -3.81
C GLU A 65 -12.86 11.82 -5.28
N LYS A 66 -11.56 11.56 -5.52
CA LYS A 66 -11.04 11.29 -6.86
C LYS A 66 -11.18 9.82 -7.20
N GLU A 67 -11.76 9.53 -8.35
CA GLU A 67 -11.95 8.15 -8.83
C GLU A 67 -10.65 7.47 -9.26
N ASP A 68 -9.58 8.22 -9.50
CA ASP A 68 -8.24 7.74 -9.86
C ASP A 68 -7.27 7.67 -8.67
N TYR A 69 -7.77 7.82 -7.46
CA TYR A 69 -6.98 7.69 -6.25
C TYR A 69 -7.21 6.32 -5.60
N TYR A 70 -6.10 5.59 -5.39
CA TYR A 70 -6.13 4.21 -4.89
C TYR A 70 -5.17 4.02 -3.73
N ARG A 71 -5.70 4.06 -2.53
CA ARG A 71 -4.95 3.79 -1.29
C ARG A 71 -5.83 3.08 -0.28
N TRP A 72 -5.32 1.94 0.20
CA TRP A 72 -6.02 1.11 1.16
C TRP A 72 -5.28 1.04 2.49
N ALA A 73 -6.02 1.15 3.57
CA ALA A 73 -5.63 0.67 4.89
C ALA A 73 -5.68 -0.85 4.87
N VAL A 74 -4.63 -1.48 5.36
CA VAL A 74 -4.56 -2.95 5.47
C VAL A 74 -4.99 -3.35 6.87
N ILE A 75 -6.15 -3.98 6.98
CA ILE A 75 -6.71 -4.41 8.26
C ILE A 75 -6.50 -5.91 8.43
N ASP A 76 -5.86 -6.29 9.51
CA ASP A 76 -5.70 -7.68 9.88
C ASP A 76 -6.99 -8.19 10.54
N LYS A 77 -7.62 -9.20 9.95
CA LYS A 77 -8.90 -9.73 10.46
C LYS A 77 -8.77 -10.32 11.85
N LEU A 78 -7.62 -10.90 12.18
CA LEU A 78 -7.41 -11.56 13.48
C LEU A 78 -7.36 -10.55 14.62
N SER A 79 -6.62 -9.46 14.47
CA SER A 79 -6.46 -8.42 15.50
C SER A 79 -7.45 -7.27 15.39
N GLY A 80 -8.04 -7.07 14.20
CA GLY A 80 -8.87 -5.89 13.89
C GLY A 80 -8.07 -4.59 13.72
N GLU A 81 -6.74 -4.65 13.79
CA GLU A 81 -5.88 -3.48 13.70
C GLU A 81 -5.54 -3.10 12.25
N CYS A 82 -5.35 -1.80 12.03
CA CYS A 82 -4.71 -1.32 10.82
C CYS A 82 -3.20 -1.58 10.94
N ILE A 83 -2.67 -2.48 10.12
CA ILE A 83 -1.29 -2.98 10.20
C ILE A 83 -0.38 -2.43 9.13
N GLY A 84 -0.91 -1.67 8.19
CA GLY A 84 -0.13 -1.12 7.09
C GLY A 84 -0.99 -0.40 6.08
N GLN A 85 -0.37 -0.09 4.94
CA GLN A 85 -1.01 0.56 3.81
C GLN A 85 -0.52 -0.05 2.49
N ILE A 86 -1.35 0.03 1.46
CA ILE A 86 -1.00 -0.36 0.11
C ILE A 86 -1.72 0.57 -0.88
N ALA A 87 -1.05 0.95 -1.96
CA ALA A 87 -1.59 1.92 -2.90
C ALA A 87 -1.09 1.69 -4.32
N PHE A 88 -1.87 2.15 -5.29
CA PHE A 88 -1.34 2.58 -6.57
C PHE A 88 -1.02 4.07 -6.42
N TYR A 89 0.19 4.38 -5.96
CA TYR A 89 0.58 5.75 -5.65
C TYR A 89 0.88 6.58 -6.90
N LEU A 90 1.21 5.91 -8.00
CA LEU A 90 1.38 6.52 -9.31
C LEU A 90 0.44 5.83 -10.30
N VAL A 91 -0.39 6.61 -10.95
CA VAL A 91 -1.31 6.14 -12.00
C VAL A 91 -1.06 6.97 -13.25
N ASP A 92 -0.60 6.30 -14.31
CA ASP A 92 -0.39 6.93 -15.61
C ASP A 92 -1.51 6.50 -16.58
N SER A 93 -2.55 7.33 -16.64
CA SER A 93 -3.71 7.06 -17.50
C SER A 93 -3.40 7.18 -19.01
N LYS A 94 -2.35 7.89 -19.36
CA LYS A 94 -1.92 8.03 -20.76
C LYS A 94 -1.28 6.74 -21.28
N ASN A 95 -0.46 6.10 -20.43
CA ASN A 95 0.25 4.87 -20.77
C ASN A 95 -0.38 3.61 -20.16
N ASN A 96 -1.50 3.75 -19.46
CA ASN A 96 -2.28 2.67 -18.88
C ASN A 96 -1.49 1.80 -17.90
N PHE A 97 -0.65 2.42 -17.04
CA PHE A 97 0.06 1.68 -16.02
C PHE A 97 -0.05 2.31 -14.63
N ALA A 98 0.26 1.51 -13.63
CA ALA A 98 0.33 1.97 -12.25
C ALA A 98 1.56 1.42 -11.54
N GLU A 99 2.00 2.12 -10.50
CA GLU A 99 3.07 1.68 -9.62
C GLU A 99 2.52 1.47 -8.21
N ILE A 100 2.87 0.33 -7.63
CA ILE A 100 2.45 -0.07 -6.28
C ILE A 100 3.49 0.40 -5.25
N GLU A 101 3.00 0.90 -4.12
CA GLU A 101 3.76 0.98 -2.88
C GLU A 101 3.00 0.28 -1.76
N TYR A 102 3.72 -0.31 -0.80
CA TYR A 102 3.12 -0.86 0.41
C TYR A 102 4.06 -0.72 1.60
N CYS A 103 3.46 -0.73 2.78
CA CYS A 103 4.19 -0.79 4.04
C CYS A 103 3.37 -1.63 5.03
N ILE A 104 4.01 -2.62 5.65
CA ILE A 104 3.41 -3.46 6.69
C ILE A 104 4.25 -3.32 7.97
N GLY A 105 3.59 -3.16 9.10
CA GLY A 105 4.24 -3.07 10.41
C GLY A 105 5.14 -4.27 10.72
N SER A 106 6.26 -4.05 11.42
CA SER A 106 7.28 -5.08 11.65
C SER A 106 6.74 -6.35 12.34
N ASN A 107 5.77 -6.21 13.24
CA ASN A 107 5.15 -7.34 13.94
C ASN A 107 4.27 -8.22 13.04
N PHE A 108 3.95 -7.76 11.84
CA PHE A 108 3.08 -8.43 10.88
C PHE A 108 3.83 -8.87 9.62
N GLN A 109 5.13 -8.66 9.57
CA GLN A 109 6.00 -9.09 8.47
C GLN A 109 6.32 -10.58 8.55
N CYS A 110 6.83 -11.15 7.47
CA CYS A 110 7.22 -12.56 7.34
C CYS A 110 6.06 -13.56 7.57
N LYS A 111 4.82 -13.13 7.36
CA LYS A 111 3.61 -13.95 7.51
C LYS A 111 2.82 -14.10 6.20
N GLY A 112 3.35 -13.58 5.10
CA GLY A 112 2.69 -13.60 3.80
C GLY A 112 1.59 -12.55 3.62
N LEU A 113 1.38 -11.64 4.57
CA LEU A 113 0.32 -10.64 4.51
C LEU A 113 0.56 -9.58 3.44
N ALA A 114 1.80 -9.11 3.27
CA ALA A 114 2.16 -8.18 2.21
C ALA A 114 1.95 -8.80 0.81
N THR A 115 2.29 -10.08 0.65
CA THR A 115 2.05 -10.83 -0.58
C THR A 115 0.55 -10.95 -0.87
N GLU A 116 -0.24 -11.28 0.15
CA GLU A 116 -1.69 -11.39 0.03
C GLU A 116 -2.34 -10.07 -0.40
N ALA A 117 -1.96 -8.96 0.25
CA ALA A 117 -2.45 -7.63 -0.09
C ALA A 117 -2.04 -7.21 -1.51
N THR A 118 -0.78 -7.44 -1.88
CA THR A 118 -0.25 -7.07 -3.19
C THR A 118 -0.95 -7.83 -4.31
N LYS A 119 -1.13 -9.14 -4.17
CA LYS A 119 -1.88 -9.95 -5.14
C LYS A 119 -3.32 -9.46 -5.30
N ALA A 120 -3.96 -9.07 -4.22
CA ALA A 120 -5.35 -8.58 -4.24
C ALA A 120 -5.47 -7.28 -5.04
N ILE A 121 -4.57 -6.31 -4.86
CA ILE A 121 -4.65 -5.06 -5.62
C ILE A 121 -4.18 -5.22 -7.07
N ILE A 122 -3.27 -6.15 -7.35
CA ILE A 122 -2.91 -6.50 -8.73
C ILE A 122 -4.15 -7.00 -9.48
N ALA A 123 -4.90 -7.91 -8.89
CA ALA A 123 -6.14 -8.40 -9.47
C ALA A 123 -7.15 -7.26 -9.68
N TYR A 124 -7.32 -6.40 -8.68
CA TYR A 124 -8.18 -5.21 -8.77
C TYR A 124 -7.75 -4.29 -9.92
N GLY A 125 -6.45 -4.04 -10.06
CA GLY A 125 -5.90 -3.20 -11.11
C GLY A 125 -6.16 -3.74 -12.52
N PHE A 126 -5.92 -5.01 -12.74
CA PHE A 126 -6.13 -5.64 -14.05
C PHE A 126 -7.60 -5.90 -14.36
N GLU A 127 -8.37 -6.38 -13.39
CA GLU A 127 -9.76 -6.81 -13.63
C GLU A 127 -10.76 -5.65 -13.61
N LYS A 128 -10.56 -4.68 -12.72
CA LYS A 128 -11.51 -3.57 -12.50
C LYS A 128 -11.09 -2.29 -13.21
N ILE A 129 -9.83 -1.85 -13.01
CA ILE A 129 -9.33 -0.59 -13.58
C ILE A 129 -8.87 -0.77 -15.03
N LYS A 130 -8.44 -1.99 -15.39
CA LYS A 130 -7.95 -2.35 -16.73
C LYS A 130 -6.56 -1.79 -17.05
N PHE A 131 -5.67 -1.72 -16.06
CA PHE A 131 -4.27 -1.39 -16.32
C PHE A 131 -3.66 -2.40 -17.31
N HIS A 132 -2.82 -1.90 -18.20
CA HIS A 132 -2.00 -2.71 -19.09
C HIS A 132 -0.78 -3.27 -18.37
N LYS A 133 -0.19 -2.48 -17.47
CA LYS A 133 1.00 -2.82 -16.71
C LYS A 133 0.86 -2.36 -15.27
N VAL A 134 1.33 -3.19 -14.35
CA VAL A 134 1.53 -2.81 -12.95
C VAL A 134 3.00 -3.05 -12.63
N GLN A 135 3.65 -2.06 -12.03
CA GLN A 135 5.05 -2.15 -11.62
C GLN A 135 5.21 -1.87 -10.14
N ILE A 136 6.36 -2.24 -9.60
CA ILE A 136 6.74 -2.00 -8.21
C ILE A 136 8.25 -1.75 -8.14
N CYS A 137 8.64 -0.76 -7.35
CA CYS A 137 10.04 -0.47 -7.06
C CYS A 137 10.33 -0.67 -5.58
N THR A 138 11.54 -1.09 -5.27
CA THR A 138 12.01 -1.22 -3.89
C THR A 138 13.48 -0.85 -3.79
N MET A 139 13.91 -0.43 -2.62
CA MET A 139 15.33 -0.21 -2.36
C MET A 139 16.09 -1.54 -2.46
N THR A 140 17.29 -1.50 -3.01
CA THR A 140 18.12 -2.71 -3.19
C THR A 140 18.45 -3.43 -1.88
N ILE A 141 18.47 -2.69 -0.77
CA ILE A 141 18.73 -3.23 0.58
C ILE A 141 17.49 -3.87 1.22
N ASN A 142 16.29 -3.67 0.66
CA ASN A 142 15.04 -4.20 1.22
C ASN A 142 14.78 -5.63 0.71
N SER A 143 15.45 -6.61 1.34
CA SER A 143 15.35 -8.01 0.96
C SER A 143 13.95 -8.61 1.20
N ALA A 144 13.24 -8.14 2.23
CA ALA A 144 11.88 -8.60 2.52
C ALA A 144 10.92 -8.19 1.40
N SER A 145 11.03 -6.95 0.91
CA SER A 145 10.23 -6.47 -0.21
C SER A 145 10.54 -7.21 -1.50
N LYS A 146 11.81 -7.49 -1.78
CA LYS A 146 12.20 -8.30 -2.95
C LYS A 146 11.50 -9.65 -2.97
N ARG A 147 11.44 -10.33 -1.83
CA ARG A 147 10.75 -11.64 -1.71
C ARG A 147 9.25 -11.53 -1.99
N VAL A 148 8.60 -10.49 -1.50
CA VAL A 148 7.17 -10.22 -1.80
C VAL A 148 6.98 -10.00 -3.30
N ILE A 149 7.82 -9.19 -3.91
CA ILE A 149 7.78 -8.89 -5.36
C ILE A 149 7.91 -10.18 -6.18
N GLU A 150 8.88 -11.03 -5.85
CA GLU A 150 9.09 -12.33 -6.52
C GLU A 150 7.88 -13.26 -6.37
N LYS A 151 7.32 -13.37 -5.15
CA LYS A 151 6.14 -14.20 -4.88
C LYS A 151 4.88 -13.72 -5.60
N CYS A 152 4.79 -12.43 -5.91
CA CYS A 152 3.69 -11.87 -6.68
C CYS A 152 3.85 -12.07 -8.20
N GLY A 153 4.97 -12.64 -8.66
CA GLY A 153 5.21 -12.95 -10.06
C GLY A 153 5.67 -11.78 -10.91
N PHE A 154 6.21 -10.71 -10.30
CA PHE A 154 6.81 -9.61 -11.04
C PHE A 154 8.08 -10.05 -11.76
N THR A 155 8.26 -9.52 -12.96
CA THR A 155 9.50 -9.70 -13.72
C THR A 155 10.48 -8.58 -13.38
N TYR A 156 11.73 -8.95 -13.05
CA TYR A 156 12.79 -7.97 -12.81
C TYR A 156 13.18 -7.27 -14.11
N GLU A 157 13.11 -5.94 -14.12
CA GLU A 157 13.45 -5.13 -15.29
C GLU A 157 14.77 -4.37 -15.13
N GLY A 158 15.24 -4.15 -13.93
CA GLY A 158 16.51 -3.48 -13.70
C GLY A 158 16.62 -2.76 -12.37
N THR A 159 17.80 -2.21 -12.12
CA THR A 159 18.10 -1.34 -10.97
C THR A 159 18.39 0.06 -11.48
N LEU A 160 17.65 1.03 -10.98
CA LEU A 160 17.87 2.43 -11.32
C LEU A 160 19.15 2.93 -10.65
N ARG A 161 19.89 3.76 -11.34
CA ARG A 161 21.07 4.47 -10.79
C ARG A 161 20.60 5.65 -9.95
N ASP A 162 21.40 6.01 -8.94
CA ASP A 162 21.19 7.22 -8.15
C ASP A 162 21.57 8.46 -8.95
#